data_2e80cd4719a635b8e537996584d6d1b7
#
_entry.id   2e80cd4719a635b8e537996584d6d1b7
#
_cell.length_a   1.000
_cell.length_b   1.000
_cell.length_c   1.000
_cell.angle_alpha   90.00
_cell.angle_beta   90.00
_cell.angle_gamma   90.00
#
_symmetry.space_group_name_H-M   'P 1'
#
loop_
_entity.id
_entity.type
_entity.pdbx_description
1 polymer ?
#
loop_
_entity_poly.entity_id
_entity_poly.type
_entity_poly.pdbx_seq_one_letter_code
_entity_poly.pdbx_strand_id
1 'polypeptide(L)'
;MNELADILGVKFPDGIKICHATNNSKRVKENSIFFALKGKNHHGSKYIEEALECGAPLVVHNDINFNSDDKKVIYIKDLDAIEFILDESCNKLKDIGKISNFLQQLYKVDISSLSLIGITGTNGKTTTAYLTHQLLTKANRSSLYIGTNGISYKSAEIEVSVSNKTTPDIFELYEIIGTYKDDLEFVCLEISSHALDQNRLARIFLDTVCILNIESDHLDYHKDEEEYIKSKFKIFNVPAISFAHEHQFKFLNCDSNLALEHYGANLENFESNNFRRVNLVSKEPEIKYYVGRSLKYKNIDLGNWIKHKPSIFYSIESSKKDILDKERTYSIEIKEEKDYMLTHERPYFMNDQKTDRFSSNLFLDFNNENLVFARICAISAETSNKNYLKAKKQNSKEYKDIKQLINCNMLSLPKGRTDLVKNIDANVVIDYAHNPEAFSVLLTETKRNFKDLVVVFGCGGERDKYKRPTMLKIATNIAAKVIFTSDNSRDEDFKDIFRDASNGNDLKNVFVIEDRKEAIIEGCKLTRKDDCLLILGKGHEETQEVNGNVSYFSDYEVINEIYN
;
A
#
# COMPACT_ATOMS: atom_id res chain seq x y z
N MET A 1 31.71 -13.77 2.22
CA MET A 1 31.72 -13.30 3.64
C MET A 1 32.61 -12.07 3.81
N ASN A 2 33.82 -12.01 3.22
CA ASN A 2 34.68 -10.82 3.30
C ASN A 2 33.99 -9.57 2.73
N GLU A 3 33.34 -9.65 1.58
CA GLU A 3 32.60 -8.53 0.99
C GLU A 3 31.50 -7.97 1.91
N LEU A 4 30.76 -8.85 2.61
CA LEU A 4 29.72 -8.41 3.58
C LEU A 4 30.34 -7.70 4.80
N ALA A 5 31.49 -8.19 5.26
CA ALA A 5 32.24 -7.58 6.35
C ALA A 5 32.81 -6.22 5.93
N ASP A 6 33.35 -6.11 4.72
CA ASP A 6 33.89 -4.87 4.15
C ASP A 6 32.82 -3.79 4.03
N ILE A 7 31.60 -4.15 3.57
CA ILE A 7 30.47 -3.21 3.50
C ILE A 7 30.12 -2.62 4.87
N LEU A 8 30.15 -3.43 5.92
CA LEU A 8 29.90 -2.95 7.28
C LEU A 8 31.11 -2.24 7.89
N GLY A 9 32.30 -2.39 7.30
CA GLY A 9 33.56 -1.83 7.79
C GLY A 9 34.04 -2.54 9.06
N VAL A 10 33.80 -3.85 9.19
CA VAL A 10 34.15 -4.65 10.36
C VAL A 10 34.76 -5.98 9.94
N LYS A 11 35.39 -6.68 10.90
CA LYS A 11 35.87 -8.05 10.68
C LYS A 11 34.90 -9.04 11.34
N PHE A 12 34.42 -10.01 10.57
CA PHE A 12 33.60 -11.07 11.12
C PHE A 12 34.47 -12.15 11.80
N PRO A 13 33.97 -12.80 12.85
CA PRO A 13 34.59 -13.95 13.42
C PRO A 13 34.77 -15.08 12.39
N ASP A 14 35.86 -15.86 12.55
CA ASP A 14 36.17 -16.96 11.63
C ASP A 14 35.08 -18.05 11.62
N GLY A 15 34.82 -18.62 10.47
CA GLY A 15 33.87 -19.72 10.31
C GLY A 15 32.37 -19.31 10.27
N ILE A 16 32.04 -18.04 10.38
CA ILE A 16 30.66 -17.56 10.31
C ILE A 16 30.14 -17.66 8.87
N LYS A 17 28.92 -18.17 8.74
CA LYS A 17 28.11 -18.14 7.52
C LYS A 17 26.88 -17.31 7.73
N ILE A 18 26.61 -16.33 6.87
CA ILE A 18 25.42 -15.49 6.89
C ILE A 18 24.66 -15.71 5.59
N CYS A 19 23.37 -16.02 5.70
CA CYS A 19 22.45 -16.16 4.56
C CYS A 19 21.09 -15.47 4.79
N HIS A 20 20.89 -14.88 5.97
CA HIS A 20 19.68 -14.17 6.34
C HIS A 20 20.03 -12.96 7.21
N ALA A 21 19.24 -11.89 7.11
CA ALA A 21 19.40 -10.68 7.92
C ALA A 21 18.04 -10.24 8.47
N THR A 22 18.01 -9.79 9.73
CA THR A 22 16.76 -9.33 10.36
C THR A 22 17.05 -8.31 11.47
N ASN A 23 16.06 -7.44 11.73
CA ASN A 23 16.02 -6.54 12.89
C ASN A 23 14.97 -6.98 13.93
N ASN A 24 14.39 -8.16 13.76
CA ASN A 24 13.41 -8.75 14.65
C ASN A 24 13.98 -10.03 15.28
N SER A 25 14.21 -10.04 16.61
CA SER A 25 14.75 -11.17 17.35
C SER A 25 13.96 -12.48 17.14
N LYS A 26 12.63 -12.37 17.04
CA LYS A 26 11.73 -13.52 16.78
C LYS A 26 11.86 -14.14 15.39
N ARG A 27 12.52 -13.45 14.44
CA ARG A 27 12.79 -13.95 13.09
C ARG A 27 14.23 -14.44 12.92
N VAL A 28 15.01 -14.43 13.98
CA VAL A 28 16.35 -15.02 13.98
C VAL A 28 16.23 -16.51 13.72
N LYS A 29 17.00 -16.99 12.78
CA LYS A 29 17.16 -18.40 12.40
C LYS A 29 18.65 -18.72 12.21
N GLU A 30 18.99 -19.95 12.03
CA GLU A 30 20.38 -20.36 11.75
C GLU A 30 20.99 -19.51 10.62
N ASN A 31 22.23 -19.07 10.82
CA ASN A 31 22.96 -18.19 9.91
C ASN A 31 22.34 -16.79 9.69
N SER A 32 21.54 -16.29 10.64
CA SER A 32 21.02 -14.91 10.62
C SER A 32 22.01 -13.93 11.24
N ILE A 33 22.22 -12.78 10.59
CA ILE A 33 22.76 -11.60 11.27
C ILE A 33 21.60 -10.76 11.84
N PHE A 34 21.70 -10.39 13.12
CA PHE A 34 20.71 -9.53 13.76
C PHE A 34 21.19 -8.09 13.79
N PHE A 35 20.35 -7.17 13.29
CA PHE A 35 20.60 -5.73 13.28
C PHE A 35 19.83 -5.07 14.42
N ALA A 36 20.51 -4.75 15.51
CA ALA A 36 19.93 -4.07 16.66
C ALA A 36 19.93 -2.55 16.46
N LEU A 37 18.90 -2.04 15.78
CA LEU A 37 18.76 -0.64 15.39
C LEU A 37 17.86 0.14 16.35
N LYS A 38 17.96 1.48 16.31
CA LYS A 38 17.07 2.38 17.04
C LYS A 38 15.66 2.33 16.42
N GLY A 39 14.68 1.91 17.21
CA GLY A 39 13.27 1.99 16.89
C GLY A 39 12.61 3.28 17.41
N LYS A 40 11.30 3.44 17.16
CA LYS A 40 10.53 4.62 17.63
C LYS A 40 10.52 4.73 19.16
N ASN A 41 10.28 3.63 19.86
CA ASN A 41 10.06 3.63 21.32
C ASN A 41 11.30 3.22 22.12
N HIS A 42 12.18 2.43 21.54
CA HIS A 42 13.37 1.90 22.22
C HIS A 42 14.43 1.47 21.21
N HIS A 43 15.65 1.25 21.69
CA HIS A 43 16.75 0.71 20.89
C HIS A 43 16.67 -0.81 20.80
N GLY A 44 17.01 -1.38 19.64
CA GLY A 44 17.05 -2.83 19.40
C GLY A 44 18.10 -3.57 20.25
N SER A 45 19.05 -2.87 20.85
CA SER A 45 20.08 -3.44 21.74
C SER A 45 19.50 -4.26 22.90
N LYS A 46 18.30 -3.92 23.38
CA LYS A 46 17.62 -4.70 24.43
C LYS A 46 17.22 -6.12 24.00
N TYR A 47 17.26 -6.43 22.71
CA TYR A 47 16.92 -7.76 22.16
C TYR A 47 18.15 -8.56 21.72
N ILE A 48 19.38 -8.06 22.02
CA ILE A 48 20.63 -8.72 21.61
C ILE A 48 20.74 -10.09 22.28
N GLU A 49 20.46 -10.19 23.57
CA GLU A 49 20.51 -11.46 24.30
C GLU A 49 19.51 -12.47 23.72
N GLU A 50 18.26 -12.06 23.50
CA GLU A 50 17.24 -12.91 22.86
C GLU A 50 17.67 -13.37 21.46
N ALA A 51 18.26 -12.50 20.65
CA ALA A 51 18.76 -12.86 19.34
C ALA A 51 19.90 -13.87 19.39
N LEU A 52 20.81 -13.76 20.35
CA LEU A 52 21.89 -14.72 20.59
C LEU A 52 21.36 -16.08 21.06
N GLU A 53 20.38 -16.07 21.99
CA GLU A 53 19.67 -17.27 22.46
C GLU A 53 18.92 -17.97 21.31
N CYS A 54 18.33 -17.22 20.39
CA CYS A 54 17.72 -17.74 19.17
C CYS A 54 18.74 -18.25 18.12
N GLY A 55 20.04 -18.14 18.42
CA GLY A 55 21.12 -18.71 17.60
C GLY A 55 21.69 -17.76 16.54
N ALA A 56 21.57 -16.44 16.70
CA ALA A 56 22.25 -15.50 15.81
C ALA A 56 23.78 -15.68 15.92
N PRO A 57 24.48 -16.05 14.83
CA PRO A 57 25.94 -16.16 14.84
C PRO A 57 26.63 -14.79 14.87
N LEU A 58 25.90 -13.73 14.55
CA LEU A 58 26.42 -12.37 14.51
C LEU A 58 25.32 -11.35 14.83
N VAL A 59 25.65 -10.36 15.63
CA VAL A 59 24.80 -9.21 15.96
C VAL A 59 25.58 -7.92 15.67
N VAL A 60 24.94 -6.96 15.04
CA VAL A 60 25.48 -5.62 14.82
C VAL A 60 24.56 -4.56 15.41
N HIS A 61 25.13 -3.54 16.06
CA HIS A 61 24.37 -2.46 16.70
C HIS A 61 25.07 -1.11 16.61
N ASN A 62 24.33 -0.04 16.84
CA ASN A 62 24.85 1.34 16.93
C ASN A 62 24.49 2.02 18.24
N ASP A 63 24.12 1.28 19.26
CA ASP A 63 23.87 1.82 20.61
C ASP A 63 25.18 2.08 21.35
N ILE A 64 25.52 3.36 21.56
CA ILE A 64 26.76 3.78 22.25
C ILE A 64 26.75 3.42 23.75
N ASN A 65 25.56 3.19 24.32
CA ASN A 65 25.41 2.87 25.73
C ASN A 65 25.41 1.36 26.00
N PHE A 66 25.40 0.54 24.96
CA PHE A 66 25.43 -0.92 25.07
C PHE A 66 26.85 -1.43 24.88
N ASN A 67 27.33 -2.23 25.79
CA ASN A 67 28.65 -2.87 25.76
C ASN A 67 28.49 -4.38 25.89
N SER A 68 29.26 -5.14 25.14
CA SER A 68 29.33 -6.60 25.23
C SER A 68 30.75 -7.08 24.99
N ASP A 69 31.19 -8.07 25.78
CA ASP A 69 32.46 -8.77 25.55
C ASP A 69 32.31 -9.95 24.58
N ASP A 70 31.11 -10.27 24.15
CA ASP A 70 30.85 -11.33 23.16
C ASP A 70 31.36 -10.92 21.78
N LYS A 71 32.29 -11.69 21.24
CA LYS A 71 32.88 -11.46 19.91
C LYS A 71 31.87 -11.53 18.76
N LYS A 72 30.68 -12.06 19.02
CA LYS A 72 29.58 -12.08 18.07
C LYS A 72 28.80 -10.75 18.01
N VAL A 73 29.03 -9.83 18.97
CA VAL A 73 28.34 -8.54 19.06
C VAL A 73 29.29 -7.43 18.64
N ILE A 74 28.97 -6.74 17.57
CA ILE A 74 29.83 -5.73 16.95
C ILE A 74 29.14 -4.37 16.95
N TYR A 75 29.80 -3.37 17.53
CA TYR A 75 29.38 -1.98 17.49
C TYR A 75 29.78 -1.31 16.18
N ILE A 76 28.84 -0.64 15.49
CA ILE A 76 29.10 0.12 14.25
C ILE A 76 28.41 1.49 14.41
N LYS A 77 29.18 2.55 14.61
CA LYS A 77 28.68 3.90 14.91
C LYS A 77 27.68 4.44 13.86
N ASP A 78 27.95 4.22 12.60
CA ASP A 78 27.22 4.73 11.44
C ASP A 78 26.38 3.66 10.72
N LEU A 79 25.97 2.61 11.45
CA LEU A 79 25.26 1.47 10.92
C LEU A 79 23.96 1.85 10.19
N ASP A 80 23.22 2.80 10.72
CA ASP A 80 21.95 3.27 10.19
C ASP A 80 22.06 4.58 9.40
N ALA A 81 23.28 5.06 9.13
CA ALA A 81 23.49 6.21 8.28
C ALA A 81 22.93 5.97 6.86
N ILE A 82 22.23 6.95 6.35
CA ILE A 82 21.69 6.93 4.99
C ILE A 82 22.50 7.96 4.19
N GLU A 83 23.33 7.47 3.29
CA GLU A 83 24.08 8.30 2.35
C GLU A 83 23.75 7.83 0.94
N PHE A 84 23.25 8.74 0.11
CA PHE A 84 23.01 8.47 -1.29
C PHE A 84 24.16 9.08 -2.10
N ILE A 85 25.04 8.25 -2.62
CA ILE A 85 26.17 8.66 -3.46
C ILE A 85 25.93 8.17 -4.88
N LEU A 86 25.90 9.09 -5.82
CA LEU A 86 25.83 8.83 -7.24
C LEU A 86 27.22 8.68 -7.84
N ASP A 87 27.39 7.66 -8.66
CA ASP A 87 28.51 7.60 -9.60
C ASP A 87 28.10 8.31 -10.90
N GLU A 88 28.56 9.52 -11.09
CA GLU A 88 28.25 10.35 -12.26
C GLU A 88 28.72 9.72 -13.58
N SER A 89 29.76 8.86 -13.53
CA SER A 89 30.33 8.24 -14.74
C SER A 89 29.41 7.19 -15.36
N CYS A 90 28.58 6.53 -14.57
CA CYS A 90 27.68 5.45 -15.03
C CYS A 90 26.21 5.67 -14.66
N ASN A 91 25.86 6.80 -14.07
CA ASN A 91 24.52 7.10 -13.56
C ASN A 91 23.96 5.97 -12.66
N LYS A 92 24.81 5.38 -11.82
CA LYS A 92 24.43 4.36 -10.86
C LYS A 92 24.61 4.87 -9.45
N LEU A 93 23.73 4.45 -8.57
CA LEU A 93 23.95 4.62 -7.15
C LEU A 93 25.19 3.82 -6.73
N LYS A 94 26.15 4.54 -6.17
CA LYS A 94 27.38 3.95 -5.67
C LYS A 94 27.24 3.50 -4.23
N ASP A 95 26.46 4.25 -3.44
CA ASP A 95 26.24 3.97 -2.02
C ASP A 95 24.82 4.38 -1.63
N ILE A 96 24.13 3.51 -0.88
CA ILE A 96 22.80 3.73 -0.32
C ILE A 96 22.77 3.46 1.19
N GLY A 97 23.96 3.50 1.81
CA GLY A 97 24.17 3.20 3.21
C GLY A 97 24.42 1.72 3.49
N LYS A 98 25.14 1.46 4.58
CA LYS A 98 25.66 0.14 4.93
C LYS A 98 24.61 -0.95 4.94
N ILE A 99 23.42 -0.70 5.52
CA ILE A 99 22.36 -1.71 5.60
C ILE A 99 21.86 -2.10 4.20
N SER A 100 21.54 -1.13 3.35
CA SER A 100 21.02 -1.43 2.02
C SER A 100 22.06 -2.11 1.13
N ASN A 101 23.32 -1.65 1.16
CA ASN A 101 24.40 -2.28 0.43
C ASN A 101 24.65 -3.71 0.92
N PHE A 102 24.59 -3.93 2.24
CA PHE A 102 24.70 -5.25 2.83
C PHE A 102 23.59 -6.20 2.35
N LEU A 103 22.32 -5.73 2.37
CA LEU A 103 21.17 -6.52 1.95
C LEU A 103 21.21 -6.82 0.45
N GLN A 104 21.59 -5.84 -0.38
CA GLN A 104 21.80 -6.07 -1.81
C GLN A 104 22.83 -7.17 -2.08
N GLN A 105 23.98 -7.10 -1.39
CA GLN A 105 25.03 -8.11 -1.55
C GLN A 105 24.59 -9.48 -1.00
N LEU A 106 23.94 -9.51 0.16
CA LEU A 106 23.46 -10.75 0.79
C LEU A 106 22.46 -11.49 -0.09
N TYR A 107 21.45 -10.78 -0.58
CA TYR A 107 20.36 -11.35 -1.37
C TYR A 107 20.62 -11.30 -2.88
N LYS A 108 21.75 -10.72 -3.29
CA LYS A 108 22.15 -10.54 -4.71
C LYS A 108 21.09 -9.79 -5.51
N VAL A 109 20.58 -8.71 -4.94
CA VAL A 109 19.57 -7.82 -5.54
C VAL A 109 20.26 -6.55 -6.02
N ASP A 110 20.10 -6.20 -7.28
CA ASP A 110 20.39 -4.84 -7.77
C ASP A 110 19.08 -4.05 -7.77
N ILE A 111 18.81 -3.31 -6.68
CA ILE A 111 17.60 -2.51 -6.56
C ILE A 111 17.49 -1.44 -7.65
N SER A 112 18.64 -1.00 -8.20
CA SER A 112 18.69 0.00 -9.27
C SER A 112 18.21 -0.51 -10.63
N SER A 113 18.06 -1.81 -10.78
CA SER A 113 17.51 -2.44 -11.99
C SER A 113 16.00 -2.56 -11.97
N LEU A 114 15.38 -2.37 -10.80
CA LEU A 114 13.94 -2.51 -10.57
C LEU A 114 13.24 -1.16 -10.64
N SER A 115 11.95 -1.19 -10.96
CA SER A 115 11.04 -0.05 -10.78
C SER A 115 10.10 -0.35 -9.61
N LEU A 116 10.21 0.45 -8.55
CA LEU A 116 9.40 0.31 -7.35
C LEU A 116 8.28 1.34 -7.34
N ILE A 117 7.05 0.86 -7.11
CA ILE A 117 5.82 1.64 -7.10
C ILE A 117 5.24 1.62 -5.69
N GLY A 118 5.12 2.78 -5.07
CA GLY A 118 4.56 2.92 -3.73
C GLY A 118 3.17 3.54 -3.74
N ILE A 119 2.18 2.85 -3.18
CA ILE A 119 0.80 3.30 -3.15
C ILE A 119 0.31 3.40 -1.71
N THR A 120 -0.10 4.61 -1.31
CA THR A 120 -0.69 4.89 0.00
C THR A 120 -2.06 5.57 -0.13
N GLY A 121 -2.76 5.68 0.95
CA GLY A 121 -4.10 6.25 1.06
C GLY A 121 -4.79 5.75 2.33
N THR A 122 -5.93 6.27 2.69
CA THR A 122 -6.77 5.68 3.73
C THR A 122 -7.43 4.43 3.16
N ASN A 123 -8.09 4.54 2.03
CA ASN A 123 -8.80 3.47 1.35
C ASN A 123 -8.21 3.20 -0.05
N GLY A 124 -8.46 2.02 -0.63
CA GLY A 124 -8.09 1.67 -2.00
C GLY A 124 -6.64 1.21 -2.23
N LYS A 125 -5.74 1.29 -1.25
CA LYS A 125 -4.31 0.91 -1.36
C LYS A 125 -4.10 -0.48 -1.95
N THR A 126 -4.68 -1.48 -1.30
CA THR A 126 -4.58 -2.90 -1.69
C THR A 126 -5.08 -3.12 -3.10
N THR A 127 -6.29 -2.61 -3.40
CA THR A 127 -6.91 -2.75 -4.72
C THR A 127 -6.07 -2.10 -5.80
N THR A 128 -5.60 -0.86 -5.59
CA THR A 128 -4.81 -0.14 -6.59
C THR A 128 -3.45 -0.80 -6.82
N ALA A 129 -2.74 -1.19 -5.75
CA ALA A 129 -1.44 -1.86 -5.87
C ALA A 129 -1.56 -3.21 -6.59
N TYR A 130 -2.60 -3.98 -6.26
CA TYR A 130 -2.87 -5.27 -6.88
C TYR A 130 -3.28 -5.13 -8.36
N LEU A 131 -4.14 -4.16 -8.69
CA LEU A 131 -4.51 -3.86 -10.09
C LEU A 131 -3.30 -3.35 -10.89
N THR A 132 -2.42 -2.55 -10.29
CA THR A 132 -1.16 -2.11 -10.93
C THR A 132 -0.29 -3.31 -11.29
N HIS A 133 -0.12 -4.23 -10.37
CA HIS A 133 0.60 -5.49 -10.58
C HIS A 133 -0.03 -6.33 -11.70
N GLN A 134 -1.37 -6.49 -11.70
CA GLN A 134 -2.05 -7.24 -12.76
C GLN A 134 -1.90 -6.59 -14.14
N LEU A 135 -1.99 -5.25 -14.24
CA LEU A 135 -1.77 -4.54 -15.50
C LEU A 135 -0.37 -4.78 -16.05
N LEU A 136 0.65 -4.67 -15.21
CA LEU A 136 2.04 -4.97 -15.59
C LEU A 136 2.19 -6.42 -16.05
N THR A 137 1.64 -7.36 -15.30
CA THR A 137 1.69 -8.79 -15.64
C THR A 137 0.96 -9.09 -16.95
N LYS A 138 -0.22 -8.50 -17.20
CA LYS A 138 -0.96 -8.65 -18.46
C LYS A 138 -0.26 -7.99 -19.65
N ALA A 139 0.59 -7.01 -19.40
CA ALA A 139 1.49 -6.42 -20.39
C ALA A 139 2.79 -7.22 -20.57
N ASN A 140 2.88 -8.44 -20.04
CA ASN A 140 4.04 -9.33 -20.07
C ASN A 140 5.28 -8.73 -19.35
N ARG A 141 5.05 -8.02 -18.22
CA ARG A 141 6.11 -7.58 -17.32
C ARG A 141 6.23 -8.53 -16.15
N SER A 142 7.43 -8.75 -15.68
CA SER A 142 7.67 -9.47 -14.44
C SER A 142 7.43 -8.53 -13.26
N SER A 143 6.31 -8.70 -12.59
CA SER A 143 5.86 -7.85 -11.49
C SER A 143 5.63 -8.65 -10.21
N LEU A 144 5.95 -8.03 -9.08
CA LEU A 144 5.75 -8.51 -7.72
C LEU A 144 4.81 -7.55 -7.00
N TYR A 145 3.74 -8.06 -6.42
CA TYR A 145 2.87 -7.32 -5.48
C TYR A 145 3.21 -7.71 -4.05
N ILE A 146 3.27 -6.72 -3.16
CA ILE A 146 3.45 -6.91 -1.71
C ILE A 146 2.47 -5.98 -0.99
N GLY A 147 1.58 -6.54 -0.18
CA GLY A 147 0.57 -5.75 0.54
C GLY A 147 -0.22 -6.57 1.55
N THR A 148 -1.34 -6.03 1.99
CA THR A 148 -2.22 -6.62 3.00
C THR A 148 -2.73 -8.01 2.60
N ASN A 149 -2.99 -8.25 1.32
CA ASN A 149 -3.41 -9.54 0.79
C ASN A 149 -2.23 -10.51 0.53
N GLY A 150 -1.06 -10.25 1.13
CA GLY A 150 0.12 -11.11 0.96
C GLY A 150 0.99 -10.70 -0.21
N ILE A 151 1.53 -11.69 -0.92
CA ILE A 151 2.49 -11.53 -2.02
C ILE A 151 1.95 -12.23 -3.26
N SER A 152 2.05 -11.56 -4.40
CA SER A 152 1.77 -12.17 -5.71
C SER A 152 2.91 -11.90 -6.67
N TYR A 153 3.41 -12.92 -7.33
CA TYR A 153 4.45 -12.82 -8.34
C TYR A 153 3.93 -13.30 -9.69
N LYS A 154 3.97 -12.42 -10.70
CA LYS A 154 3.31 -12.67 -11.98
C LYS A 154 1.82 -12.99 -11.76
N SER A 155 1.34 -14.15 -12.16
CA SER A 155 -0.06 -14.55 -11.96
C SER A 155 -0.28 -15.52 -10.79
N ALA A 156 0.77 -15.81 -10.00
CA ALA A 156 0.70 -16.74 -8.88
C ALA A 156 0.62 -15.98 -7.55
N GLU A 157 -0.37 -16.31 -6.73
CA GLU A 157 -0.35 -15.97 -5.30
C GLU A 157 0.68 -16.85 -4.60
N ILE A 158 1.42 -16.25 -3.68
CA ILE A 158 2.54 -16.93 -3.03
C ILE A 158 2.26 -16.98 -1.54
N GLU A 159 2.20 -18.18 -1.02
CA GLU A 159 2.22 -18.42 0.42
C GLU A 159 3.64 -18.19 0.94
N VAL A 160 3.98 -16.96 1.28
CA VAL A 160 5.20 -16.65 2.03
C VAL A 160 4.79 -16.23 3.43
N SER A 161 5.47 -16.79 4.42
CA SER A 161 5.41 -16.36 5.82
C SER A 161 6.03 -14.96 5.95
N VAL A 162 5.30 -13.94 5.49
CA VAL A 162 5.62 -12.53 5.73
C VAL A 162 5.03 -12.14 7.07
N SER A 163 5.66 -11.21 7.76
CA SER A 163 5.04 -10.61 8.96
C SER A 163 3.65 -10.08 8.58
N ASN A 164 2.68 -10.21 9.51
CA ASN A 164 1.29 -9.73 9.33
C ASN A 164 1.20 -8.19 9.19
N LYS A 165 2.11 -7.59 8.42
CA LYS A 165 2.19 -6.15 8.19
C LYS A 165 1.88 -5.85 6.74
N THR A 166 0.99 -4.90 6.50
CA THR A 166 0.71 -4.36 5.15
C THR A 166 1.98 -4.00 4.37
N THR A 167 2.98 -3.43 5.04
CA THR A 167 4.25 -3.04 4.46
C THR A 167 5.38 -3.69 5.24
N PRO A 168 6.19 -4.56 4.64
CA PRO A 168 7.34 -5.17 5.29
C PRO A 168 8.39 -4.12 5.68
N ASP A 169 9.28 -4.47 6.58
CA ASP A 169 10.50 -3.69 6.79
C ASP A 169 11.54 -3.98 5.69
N ILE A 170 12.63 -3.23 5.70
CA ILE A 170 13.63 -3.32 4.64
C ILE A 170 14.29 -4.70 4.57
N PHE A 171 14.47 -5.39 5.69
CA PHE A 171 15.09 -6.72 5.73
C PHE A 171 14.19 -7.75 5.06
N GLU A 172 12.90 -7.74 5.42
CA GLU A 172 11.87 -8.58 4.80
C GLU A 172 11.70 -8.27 3.32
N LEU A 173 11.72 -6.98 2.95
CA LEU A 173 11.55 -6.55 1.56
C LEU A 173 12.68 -7.07 0.66
N TYR A 174 13.95 -6.97 1.09
CA TYR A 174 15.08 -7.50 0.31
C TYR A 174 15.09 -9.03 0.27
N GLU A 175 14.67 -9.71 1.34
CA GLU A 175 14.52 -11.18 1.35
C GLU A 175 13.49 -11.62 0.30
N ILE A 176 12.32 -10.94 0.25
CA ILE A 176 11.26 -11.22 -0.73
C ILE A 176 11.74 -10.93 -2.15
N ILE A 177 12.28 -9.74 -2.41
CA ILE A 177 12.79 -9.36 -3.74
C ILE A 177 13.88 -10.34 -4.18
N GLY A 178 14.79 -10.71 -3.26
CA GLY A 178 15.88 -11.65 -3.54
C GLY A 178 15.41 -13.03 -4.00
N THR A 179 14.18 -13.43 -3.61
CA THR A 179 13.59 -14.70 -4.05
C THR A 179 13.20 -14.68 -5.54
N TYR A 180 12.85 -13.51 -6.09
CA TYR A 180 12.33 -13.34 -7.46
C TYR A 180 13.26 -12.52 -8.36
N LYS A 181 14.46 -12.19 -7.93
CA LYS A 181 15.37 -11.22 -8.56
C LYS A 181 15.76 -11.50 -10.00
N ASP A 182 15.78 -12.77 -10.43
CA ASP A 182 16.43 -13.18 -11.69
C ASP A 182 15.74 -12.59 -12.93
N ASP A 183 14.42 -12.38 -12.88
CA ASP A 183 13.66 -11.77 -13.97
C ASP A 183 12.70 -10.67 -13.50
N LEU A 184 12.78 -10.25 -12.24
CA LEU A 184 11.91 -9.21 -11.68
C LEU A 184 12.23 -7.84 -12.29
N GLU A 185 11.19 -7.13 -12.70
CA GLU A 185 11.27 -5.78 -13.27
C GLU A 185 10.57 -4.74 -12.41
N PHE A 186 9.42 -5.09 -11.83
CA PHE A 186 8.54 -4.17 -11.09
C PHE A 186 8.15 -4.71 -9.73
N VAL A 187 8.09 -3.82 -8.74
CA VAL A 187 7.58 -4.13 -7.39
C VAL A 187 6.48 -3.14 -7.02
N CYS A 188 5.27 -3.64 -6.84
CA CYS A 188 4.10 -2.86 -6.42
C CYS A 188 3.91 -3.01 -4.92
N LEU A 189 4.14 -1.93 -4.17
CA LEU A 189 4.10 -1.91 -2.72
C LEU A 189 2.87 -1.18 -2.20
N GLU A 190 2.09 -1.85 -1.36
CA GLU A 190 1.12 -1.19 -0.52
C GLU A 190 1.82 -0.57 0.69
N ILE A 191 1.65 0.75 0.89
CA ILE A 191 2.38 1.50 1.91
C ILE A 191 1.41 2.06 2.94
N SER A 192 1.54 1.59 4.19
CA SER A 192 0.75 2.06 5.32
C SER A 192 1.33 3.35 5.92
N SER A 193 0.46 4.14 6.60
CA SER A 193 0.91 5.32 7.37
C SER A 193 1.91 4.94 8.47
N HIS A 194 1.73 3.78 9.10
CA HIS A 194 2.66 3.24 10.09
C HIS A 194 4.06 3.00 9.49
N ALA A 195 4.13 2.45 8.28
CA ALA A 195 5.41 2.19 7.62
C ALA A 195 6.17 3.49 7.32
N LEU A 196 5.44 4.51 6.88
CA LEU A 196 6.00 5.84 6.61
C LEU A 196 6.43 6.55 7.91
N ASP A 197 5.61 6.47 8.96
CA ASP A 197 5.94 7.06 10.25
C ASP A 197 7.13 6.38 10.92
N GLN A 198 7.23 5.06 10.78
CA GLN A 198 8.35 4.26 11.31
C GLN A 198 9.58 4.24 10.39
N ASN A 199 9.59 5.01 9.31
CA ASN A 199 10.67 5.08 8.33
C ASN A 199 11.11 3.71 7.78
N ARG A 200 10.17 2.73 7.64
CA ARG A 200 10.50 1.39 7.13
C ARG A 200 11.07 1.40 5.72
N LEU A 201 10.75 2.46 4.96
CA LEU A 201 11.17 2.66 3.57
C LEU A 201 12.34 3.63 3.41
N ALA A 202 12.98 4.03 4.50
CA ALA A 202 14.03 5.06 4.48
C ALA A 202 15.27 4.69 3.64
N ARG A 203 15.43 3.40 3.31
CA ARG A 203 16.60 2.86 2.61
C ARG A 203 16.25 2.18 1.31
N ILE A 204 15.11 2.55 0.73
CA ILE A 204 14.71 2.12 -0.61
C ILE A 204 14.36 3.32 -1.47
N PHE A 205 14.09 3.06 -2.73
CA PHE A 205 13.68 4.05 -3.70
C PHE A 205 12.30 3.72 -4.23
N LEU A 206 11.52 4.74 -4.55
CA LEU A 206 10.23 4.58 -5.19
C LEU A 206 10.21 5.44 -6.44
N ASP A 207 10.17 4.84 -7.61
CA ASP A 207 10.13 5.56 -8.89
C ASP A 207 8.78 6.18 -9.16
N THR A 208 7.73 5.53 -8.67
CA THR A 208 6.35 6.02 -8.75
C THR A 208 5.74 5.98 -7.36
N VAL A 209 5.14 7.07 -6.93
CA VAL A 209 4.41 7.18 -5.66
C VAL A 209 3.02 7.76 -5.87
N CYS A 210 2.03 7.20 -5.16
CA CYS A 210 0.64 7.60 -5.28
C CYS A 210 -0.01 7.73 -3.90
N ILE A 211 -0.71 8.85 -3.66
CA ILE A 211 -1.63 9.03 -2.54
C ILE A 211 -3.05 9.04 -3.11
N LEU A 212 -3.84 8.01 -2.80
CA LEU A 212 -5.19 7.84 -3.34
C LEU A 212 -6.21 8.76 -2.69
N ASN A 213 -6.19 8.81 -1.36
CA ASN A 213 -7.09 9.61 -0.55
C ASN A 213 -6.53 9.73 0.87
N ILE A 214 -7.01 10.72 1.60
CA ILE A 214 -6.72 10.89 3.02
C ILE A 214 -8.03 11.23 3.71
N GLU A 215 -8.47 10.31 4.56
CA GLU A 215 -9.66 10.39 5.38
C GLU A 215 -9.27 10.10 6.83
N SER A 216 -10.17 10.30 7.80
CA SER A 216 -9.85 10.04 9.21
C SER A 216 -9.74 8.53 9.48
N ASP A 217 -8.57 8.08 9.95
CA ASP A 217 -8.34 6.68 10.36
C ASP A 217 -7.09 6.59 11.26
N HIS A 218 -6.91 5.45 11.93
CA HIS A 218 -5.72 5.14 12.75
C HIS A 218 -5.37 6.18 13.83
N LEU A 219 -6.37 6.85 14.43
CA LEU A 219 -6.15 7.78 15.54
C LEU A 219 -5.80 7.06 16.86
N ASP A 220 -5.91 5.73 16.89
CA ASP A 220 -5.36 4.87 17.93
C ASP A 220 -3.82 4.83 17.93
N TYR A 221 -3.20 5.06 16.78
CA TYR A 221 -1.76 5.09 16.59
C TYR A 221 -1.20 6.50 16.40
N HIS A 222 -1.82 7.31 15.53
CA HIS A 222 -1.44 8.70 15.32
C HIS A 222 -2.14 9.57 16.36
N LYS A 223 -1.41 10.54 16.91
CA LYS A 223 -1.92 11.40 17.96
C LYS A 223 -3.17 12.19 17.54
N ASP A 224 -3.19 12.63 16.29
CA ASP A 224 -4.24 13.40 15.70
C ASP A 224 -4.26 13.24 14.16
N GLU A 225 -5.25 13.82 13.50
CA GLU A 225 -5.38 13.78 12.04
C GLU A 225 -4.21 14.46 11.33
N GLU A 226 -3.63 15.51 11.91
CA GLU A 226 -2.50 16.23 11.32
C GLU A 226 -1.26 15.32 11.27
N GLU A 227 -0.95 14.59 12.34
CA GLU A 227 0.15 13.61 12.34
C GLU A 227 -0.10 12.47 11.34
N TYR A 228 -1.36 12.01 11.23
CA TYR A 228 -1.74 11.01 10.25
C TYR A 228 -1.52 11.49 8.81
N ILE A 229 -2.00 12.70 8.49
CA ILE A 229 -1.79 13.33 7.18
C ILE A 229 -0.29 13.48 6.89
N LYS A 230 0.46 14.08 7.81
CA LYS A 230 1.92 14.25 7.70
C LYS A 230 2.64 12.92 7.44
N SER A 231 2.20 11.85 8.11
CA SER A 231 2.81 10.54 7.94
C SER A 231 2.65 10.03 6.50
N LYS A 232 1.46 10.16 5.89
CA LYS A 232 1.23 9.72 4.51
C LYS A 232 2.06 10.50 3.49
N PHE A 233 2.22 11.79 3.71
CA PHE A 233 3.00 12.62 2.79
C PHE A 233 4.51 12.37 2.85
N LYS A 234 5.00 11.69 3.88
CA LYS A 234 6.40 11.22 3.91
C LYS A 234 6.75 10.33 2.70
N ILE A 235 5.75 9.74 2.01
CA ILE A 235 5.99 8.97 0.79
C ILE A 235 6.64 9.81 -0.32
N PHE A 236 6.36 11.11 -0.37
CA PHE A 236 6.96 12.01 -1.35
C PHE A 236 8.42 12.35 -1.05
N ASN A 237 8.90 12.03 0.14
CA ASN A 237 10.29 12.21 0.55
C ASN A 237 11.14 10.94 0.35
N VAL A 238 10.53 9.82 -0.03
CA VAL A 238 11.27 8.63 -0.42
C VAL A 238 11.91 8.90 -1.79
N PRO A 239 13.23 8.76 -1.93
CA PRO A 239 13.91 9.09 -3.17
C PRO A 239 13.55 8.15 -4.32
N ALA A 240 13.79 8.58 -5.56
CA ALA A 240 13.65 7.74 -6.76
C ALA A 240 15.01 7.27 -7.27
N ILE A 241 15.05 6.08 -7.87
CA ILE A 241 16.25 5.55 -8.55
C ILE A 241 16.33 5.99 -10.01
N SER A 242 15.23 6.40 -10.58
CA SER A 242 15.11 6.61 -12.02
C SER A 242 16.02 7.72 -12.54
N PHE A 243 17.31 7.41 -12.67
CA PHE A 243 18.31 8.31 -13.25
C PHE A 243 18.17 8.48 -14.76
N ALA A 244 17.51 7.57 -15.44
CA ALA A 244 17.29 7.67 -16.88
C ALA A 244 16.45 8.90 -17.27
N HIS A 245 15.67 9.43 -16.33
CA HIS A 245 14.74 10.52 -16.56
C HIS A 245 14.78 11.65 -15.53
N GLU A 246 15.68 11.61 -14.55
CA GLU A 246 15.83 12.64 -13.51
C GLU A 246 14.52 12.94 -12.71
N HIS A 247 13.50 12.06 -12.74
CA HIS A 247 12.17 12.34 -12.22
C HIS A 247 11.56 11.19 -11.45
N GLN A 248 10.98 11.52 -10.31
CA GLN A 248 10.04 10.65 -9.59
C GLN A 248 8.61 11.03 -9.98
N PHE A 249 7.80 10.05 -10.35
CA PHE A 249 6.37 10.27 -10.58
C PHE A 249 5.61 10.29 -9.26
N LYS A 250 4.98 11.43 -8.97
CA LYS A 250 4.18 11.63 -7.75
C LYS A 250 2.73 11.88 -8.13
N PHE A 251 1.82 11.10 -7.55
CA PHE A 251 0.39 11.23 -7.78
C PHE A 251 -0.34 11.50 -6.48
N LEU A 252 -1.19 12.50 -6.49
CA LEU A 252 -2.07 12.87 -5.40
C LEU A 252 -3.50 12.95 -5.93
N ASN A 253 -4.41 12.16 -5.37
CA ASN A 253 -5.83 12.36 -5.62
C ASN A 253 -6.34 13.53 -4.78
N CYS A 254 -6.68 14.63 -5.41
CA CYS A 254 -7.12 15.84 -4.75
C CYS A 254 -8.61 15.89 -4.41
N ASP A 255 -9.37 14.83 -4.64
CA ASP A 255 -10.78 14.79 -4.26
C ASP A 255 -11.01 14.57 -2.75
N SER A 256 -9.98 14.28 -1.98
CA SER A 256 -10.01 14.21 -0.54
C SER A 256 -10.03 15.61 0.07
N ASN A 257 -11.14 16.02 0.65
CA ASN A 257 -11.30 17.34 1.26
C ASN A 257 -10.26 17.62 2.35
N LEU A 258 -9.94 16.63 3.19
CA LEU A 258 -8.97 16.76 4.27
C LEU A 258 -7.53 17.01 3.76
N ALA A 259 -7.14 16.37 2.66
CA ALA A 259 -5.81 16.56 2.09
C ALA A 259 -5.56 18.00 1.65
N LEU A 260 -6.60 18.69 1.20
CA LEU A 260 -6.50 20.03 0.60
C LEU A 260 -6.59 21.16 1.61
N GLU A 261 -7.45 21.04 2.63
CA GLU A 261 -7.62 22.06 3.66
C GLU A 261 -6.36 22.25 4.53
N HIS A 262 -5.66 21.16 4.82
CA HIS A 262 -4.46 21.19 5.67
C HIS A 262 -3.17 21.46 4.91
N TYR A 263 -3.14 21.29 3.59
CA TYR A 263 -1.91 21.30 2.81
C TYR A 263 -1.52 22.67 2.25
N GLY A 264 -2.47 23.55 1.99
CA GLY A 264 -2.18 24.90 1.52
C GLY A 264 -1.29 25.72 2.47
N ALA A 265 -1.21 25.31 3.74
CA ALA A 265 -0.49 26.06 4.78
C ALA A 265 0.89 25.50 5.14
N ASN A 266 1.25 24.24 4.82
CA ASN A 266 2.36 23.57 5.52
C ASN A 266 3.44 22.92 4.67
N LEU A 267 3.40 22.97 3.34
CA LEU A 267 4.47 22.36 2.50
C LEU A 267 5.83 23.05 2.64
N GLU A 268 5.87 24.33 2.91
CA GLU A 268 7.13 25.05 3.15
C GLU A 268 7.90 24.50 4.37
N ASN A 269 7.22 23.90 5.33
CA ASN A 269 7.84 23.32 6.54
C ASN A 269 8.28 21.86 6.36
N PHE A 270 7.89 21.17 5.29
CA PHE A 270 8.27 19.78 5.04
C PHE A 270 9.67 19.62 4.46
N GLU A 271 10.20 20.63 3.80
CA GLU A 271 11.55 20.61 3.23
C GLU A 271 12.67 20.79 4.25
N SER A 272 12.38 21.23 5.49
CA SER A 272 13.42 21.74 6.38
C SER A 272 13.89 20.82 7.49
N ASN A 273 13.20 19.73 7.81
CA ASN A 273 13.57 18.95 8.98
C ASN A 273 13.71 17.44 8.71
N ASN A 274 14.98 16.99 8.72
CA ASN A 274 15.49 15.63 8.95
C ASN A 274 15.83 14.70 7.79
N PHE A 275 15.87 15.14 6.54
CA PHE A 275 16.66 14.39 5.54
C PHE A 275 17.84 15.26 5.09
N ARG A 276 19.08 14.78 5.34
CA ARG A 276 20.23 15.35 4.67
C ARG A 276 19.93 15.30 3.17
N ARG A 277 19.84 16.48 2.54
CA ARG A 277 19.80 16.60 1.09
C ARG A 277 20.87 15.67 0.55
N VAL A 278 20.49 14.72 -0.30
CA VAL A 278 21.46 14.17 -1.23
C VAL A 278 21.98 15.39 -1.97
N ASN A 279 23.25 15.72 -1.80
CA ASN A 279 23.93 16.66 -2.66
C ASN A 279 24.07 15.99 -4.03
N LEU A 280 22.97 15.95 -4.77
CA LEU A 280 23.00 15.77 -6.20
C LEU A 280 23.59 17.06 -6.73
N VAL A 281 24.88 17.03 -6.98
CA VAL A 281 25.56 18.07 -7.71
C VAL A 281 24.88 18.13 -9.06
N SER A 282 24.26 19.28 -9.33
CA SER A 282 23.60 19.67 -10.57
C SER A 282 22.25 19.04 -10.90
N LYS A 283 21.23 19.83 -10.72
CA LYS A 283 19.80 19.71 -11.06
C LYS A 283 18.95 18.94 -10.05
N GLU A 284 18.12 19.70 -9.33
CA GLU A 284 17.01 19.14 -8.58
C GLU A 284 16.16 18.27 -9.51
N PRO A 285 15.82 17.02 -9.11
CA PRO A 285 14.94 16.21 -9.93
C PRO A 285 13.61 16.96 -10.09
N GLU A 286 13.17 17.16 -11.31
CA GLU A 286 11.85 17.74 -11.57
C GLU A 286 10.80 16.80 -11.00
N ILE A 287 10.15 17.22 -9.93
CA ILE A 287 9.05 16.51 -9.33
C ILE A 287 7.81 16.84 -10.16
N LYS A 288 7.25 15.85 -10.85
CA LYS A 288 5.98 15.99 -11.56
C LYS A 288 4.85 15.57 -10.64
N TYR A 289 4.00 16.51 -10.28
CA TYR A 289 2.80 16.24 -9.50
C TYR A 289 1.64 15.97 -10.44
N TYR A 290 0.93 14.89 -10.18
CA TYR A 290 -0.27 14.54 -10.93
C TYR A 290 -1.46 14.58 -9.97
N VAL A 291 -2.44 15.39 -10.33
CA VAL A 291 -3.65 15.60 -9.54
C VAL A 291 -4.82 15.02 -10.30
N GLY A 292 -5.44 13.98 -9.74
CA GLY A 292 -6.61 13.32 -10.33
C GLY A 292 -7.92 13.94 -9.86
N ARG A 293 -8.79 14.17 -10.78
CA ARG A 293 -10.17 14.68 -10.83
C ARG A 293 -10.36 16.17 -11.04
N SER A 294 -11.17 16.40 -12.05
CA SER A 294 -11.97 17.55 -12.49
C SER A 294 -12.02 18.79 -11.58
N LEU A 295 -11.35 19.82 -11.99
CA LEU A 295 -11.64 21.27 -12.07
C LEU A 295 -12.78 21.91 -11.20
N LYS A 296 -13.26 21.30 -10.12
CA LYS A 296 -13.98 22.03 -9.10
C LYS A 296 -13.09 22.91 -8.20
N TYR A 297 -11.81 22.90 -8.45
CA TYR A 297 -10.76 23.58 -7.66
C TYR A 297 -10.52 25.04 -8.05
N LYS A 298 -11.56 25.79 -8.35
CA LYS A 298 -11.42 27.22 -8.64
C LYS A 298 -10.89 28.08 -7.49
N ASN A 299 -10.79 27.52 -6.28
CA ASN A 299 -10.44 28.29 -5.08
C ASN A 299 -9.20 27.79 -4.34
N ILE A 300 -8.43 26.85 -4.89
CA ILE A 300 -7.18 26.43 -4.27
C ILE A 300 -6.05 27.16 -4.96
N ASP A 301 -5.35 27.98 -4.19
CA ASP A 301 -4.11 28.61 -4.65
C ASP A 301 -2.99 27.56 -4.70
N LEU A 302 -3.00 26.76 -5.75
CA LEU A 302 -1.92 25.84 -6.09
C LEU A 302 -0.61 26.56 -6.41
N GLY A 303 -0.65 27.90 -6.55
CA GLY A 303 0.50 28.72 -6.93
C GLY A 303 1.67 28.60 -5.96
N ASN A 304 1.43 28.41 -4.67
CA ASN A 304 2.48 28.22 -3.68
C ASN A 304 3.11 26.81 -3.71
N TRP A 305 2.37 25.83 -4.19
CA TRP A 305 2.83 24.46 -4.36
C TRP A 305 3.69 24.27 -5.62
N ILE A 306 3.37 25.06 -6.63
CA ILE A 306 3.80 24.86 -8.01
C ILE A 306 4.97 25.79 -8.36
N LYS A 307 5.39 26.68 -7.44
CA LYS A 307 6.41 27.73 -7.71
C LYS A 307 7.69 27.26 -8.39
N HIS A 308 7.95 25.96 -8.42
CA HIS A 308 9.20 25.45 -8.97
C HIS A 308 9.11 24.23 -9.90
N LYS A 309 7.90 23.70 -10.27
CA LYS A 309 7.85 22.45 -11.06
C LYS A 309 6.60 22.31 -11.93
N PRO A 310 6.72 21.74 -13.14
CA PRO A 310 5.58 21.52 -14.02
C PRO A 310 4.58 20.52 -13.41
N SER A 311 3.32 20.90 -13.41
CA SER A 311 2.21 20.06 -12.97
C SER A 311 1.45 19.57 -14.19
N ILE A 312 1.14 18.29 -14.22
CA ILE A 312 0.27 17.69 -15.22
C ILE A 312 -1.02 17.33 -14.54
N PHE A 313 -2.13 17.88 -15.03
CA PHE A 313 -3.45 17.60 -14.53
C PHE A 313 -4.11 16.50 -15.36
N TYR A 314 -4.69 15.52 -14.69
CA TYR A 314 -5.56 14.53 -15.32
C TYR A 314 -7.01 14.90 -15.03
N SER A 315 -7.85 14.93 -16.05
CA SER A 315 -9.29 14.85 -15.87
C SER A 315 -9.75 13.45 -16.22
N ILE A 316 -10.61 12.90 -15.39
CA ILE A 316 -11.21 11.59 -15.60
C ILE A 316 -12.65 11.84 -16.00
N GLU A 317 -13.02 11.43 -17.21
CA GLU A 317 -14.40 11.44 -17.66
C GLU A 317 -14.91 10.00 -17.73
N SER A 318 -16.04 9.73 -17.10
CA SER A 318 -16.78 8.50 -17.28
C SER A 318 -17.99 8.76 -18.16
N SER A 319 -18.14 8.03 -19.25
CA SER A 319 -19.41 8.00 -19.97
C SER A 319 -20.40 7.16 -19.19
N LYS A 320 -21.44 7.77 -18.62
CA LYS A 320 -22.61 7.04 -18.16
C LYS A 320 -23.35 6.52 -19.39
N LYS A 321 -23.15 5.27 -19.78
CA LYS A 321 -24.15 4.53 -20.53
C LYS A 321 -25.17 3.95 -19.55
N ASP A 322 -26.39 3.77 -20.04
CA ASP A 322 -27.54 3.32 -19.27
C ASP A 322 -27.21 2.19 -18.27
N ILE A 323 -27.95 2.18 -17.16
CA ILE A 323 -27.82 1.28 -15.99
C ILE A 323 -27.75 -0.22 -16.33
N LEU A 324 -28.08 -0.60 -17.56
CA LEU A 324 -28.07 -1.98 -18.07
C LEU A 324 -26.76 -2.39 -18.78
N ASP A 325 -25.89 -1.46 -19.13
CA ASP A 325 -24.60 -1.77 -19.76
C ASP A 325 -23.55 -2.02 -18.67
N LYS A 326 -23.14 -3.29 -18.53
CA LYS A 326 -22.11 -3.74 -17.56
C LYS A 326 -20.71 -3.21 -17.85
N GLU A 327 -20.49 -2.58 -18.99
CA GLU A 327 -19.19 -2.09 -19.42
C GLU A 327 -19.16 -0.55 -19.42
N ARG A 328 -18.24 0.03 -18.65
CA ARG A 328 -18.03 1.47 -18.61
C ARG A 328 -16.73 1.84 -19.32
N THR A 329 -16.78 2.91 -20.09
CA THR A 329 -15.60 3.47 -20.74
C THR A 329 -15.09 4.64 -19.92
N TYR A 330 -13.81 4.63 -19.60
CA TYR A 330 -13.10 5.70 -18.90
C TYR A 330 -12.13 6.38 -19.86
N SER A 331 -12.04 7.68 -19.78
CA SER A 331 -10.99 8.44 -20.45
C SER A 331 -10.21 9.25 -19.43
N ILE A 332 -8.89 9.15 -19.50
CA ILE A 332 -7.97 9.98 -18.74
C ILE A 332 -7.47 11.03 -19.71
N GLU A 333 -7.89 12.28 -19.54
CA GLU A 333 -7.43 13.39 -20.33
C GLU A 333 -6.32 14.14 -19.58
N ILE A 334 -5.22 14.38 -20.26
CA ILE A 334 -4.11 15.17 -19.74
C ILE A 334 -4.32 16.63 -20.16
N LYS A 335 -4.53 17.52 -19.19
CA LYS A 335 -4.65 18.97 -19.42
C LYS A 335 -3.36 19.64 -19.02
N GLU A 336 -2.75 20.37 -19.97
CA GLU A 336 -1.64 21.29 -19.70
C GLU A 336 -2.22 22.68 -19.38
N GLU A 337 -1.89 23.24 -18.23
CA GLU A 337 -2.13 24.66 -18.00
C GLU A 337 -1.08 25.49 -18.74
N LYS A 338 -1.53 26.42 -19.60
CA LYS A 338 -0.68 27.19 -20.50
C LYS A 338 0.28 28.18 -19.80
N ASP A 339 0.07 28.46 -18.53
CA ASP A 339 0.83 29.45 -17.78
C ASP A 339 2.10 28.94 -17.09
N TYR A 340 2.36 27.65 -17.18
CA TYR A 340 3.59 27.07 -16.67
C TYR A 340 4.50 26.65 -17.83
N MET A 341 5.50 27.48 -18.10
CA MET A 341 6.51 27.22 -19.14
C MET A 341 7.26 25.91 -18.78
N LEU A 342 6.89 24.85 -19.46
CA LEU A 342 7.68 23.63 -19.58
C LEU A 342 8.91 23.92 -20.44
N THR A 343 9.99 24.29 -19.82
CA THR A 343 11.28 24.23 -20.49
C THR A 343 11.81 22.81 -20.35
N HIS A 344 11.85 22.15 -21.50
CA HIS A 344 12.50 20.88 -21.78
C HIS A 344 11.81 19.58 -21.37
N GLU A 345 11.58 18.82 -22.43
CA GLU A 345 11.18 17.41 -22.54
C GLU A 345 9.80 17.05 -22.01
N ARG A 346 8.89 16.94 -22.97
CA ARG A 346 7.55 16.37 -22.78
C ARG A 346 7.67 15.00 -22.10
N PRO A 347 6.90 14.71 -21.06
CA PRO A 347 6.85 13.35 -20.55
C PRO A 347 6.50 12.39 -21.69
N TYR A 348 7.09 11.23 -21.71
CA TYR A 348 6.92 10.19 -22.75
C TYR A 348 5.47 9.77 -23.00
N PHE A 349 4.53 10.18 -22.16
CA PHE A 349 3.10 10.04 -22.36
C PHE A 349 2.56 10.77 -23.62
N MET A 350 3.33 11.69 -24.16
CA MET A 350 2.87 12.63 -25.20
C MET A 350 3.34 12.31 -26.61
N ASN A 351 3.46 11.05 -26.97
CA ASN A 351 3.39 10.73 -28.38
C ASN A 351 1.94 10.91 -28.84
N ASP A 352 1.59 12.13 -29.23
CA ASP A 352 0.40 12.57 -29.98
C ASP A 352 -1.01 12.16 -29.49
N GLN A 353 -1.15 11.34 -28.44
CA GLN A 353 -2.44 11.00 -27.86
C GLN A 353 -2.57 11.60 -26.45
N LYS A 354 -3.35 12.68 -26.36
CA LYS A 354 -3.69 13.36 -25.09
C LYS A 354 -4.64 12.55 -24.19
N THR A 355 -5.11 11.41 -24.65
CA THR A 355 -6.11 10.60 -23.93
C THR A 355 -5.71 9.13 -23.89
N ASP A 356 -5.80 8.52 -22.70
CA ASP A 356 -5.81 7.07 -22.51
C ASP A 356 -7.27 6.64 -22.31
N ARG A 357 -7.76 5.71 -23.15
CA ARG A 357 -9.13 5.20 -23.10
C ARG A 357 -9.12 3.71 -22.82
N PHE A 358 -9.94 3.29 -21.87
CA PHE A 358 -10.11 1.89 -21.54
C PHE A 358 -11.52 1.60 -21.05
N SER A 359 -11.93 0.35 -21.11
CA SER A 359 -13.20 -0.14 -20.55
C SER A 359 -12.95 -1.07 -19.38
N SER A 360 -13.87 -1.09 -18.44
CA SER A 360 -13.83 -1.94 -17.27
C SER A 360 -15.23 -2.32 -16.80
N ASN A 361 -15.35 -3.54 -16.28
CA ASN A 361 -16.57 -4.06 -15.65
C ASN A 361 -16.35 -4.37 -14.15
N LEU A 362 -15.34 -3.78 -13.52
CA LEU A 362 -15.15 -3.95 -12.09
C LEU A 362 -16.39 -3.50 -11.34
N PHE A 363 -16.77 -4.30 -10.36
CA PHE A 363 -17.94 -4.03 -9.55
C PHE A 363 -17.71 -2.76 -8.71
N LEU A 364 -18.69 -1.84 -8.73
CA LEU A 364 -18.72 -0.52 -8.11
C LEU A 364 -17.74 0.53 -8.70
N ASP A 365 -18.15 1.79 -8.64
CA ASP A 365 -17.45 2.90 -9.30
C ASP A 365 -16.09 3.20 -8.67
N PHE A 366 -15.99 3.14 -7.35
CA PHE A 366 -14.73 3.41 -6.67
C PHE A 366 -13.62 2.39 -7.02
N ASN A 367 -13.97 1.15 -7.41
CA ASN A 367 -12.99 0.19 -7.90
C ASN A 367 -12.48 0.55 -9.29
N ASN A 368 -13.34 1.14 -10.11
CA ASN A 368 -12.93 1.68 -11.40
C ASN A 368 -12.03 2.91 -11.24
N GLU A 369 -12.25 3.72 -10.20
CA GLU A 369 -11.33 4.81 -9.84
C GLU A 369 -9.97 4.26 -9.41
N ASN A 370 -9.95 3.22 -8.57
CA ASN A 370 -8.73 2.53 -8.19
C ASN A 370 -7.98 2.01 -9.43
N LEU A 371 -8.71 1.49 -10.45
CA LEU A 371 -8.13 1.05 -11.71
C LEU A 371 -7.52 2.21 -12.51
N VAL A 372 -8.15 3.39 -12.51
CA VAL A 372 -7.57 4.58 -13.15
C VAL A 372 -6.21 4.90 -12.54
N PHE A 373 -6.10 4.96 -11.21
CA PHE A 373 -4.82 5.19 -10.54
C PHE A 373 -3.82 4.07 -10.78
N ALA A 374 -4.28 2.83 -10.81
CA ALA A 374 -3.44 1.69 -11.14
C ALA A 374 -2.83 1.81 -12.55
N ARG A 375 -3.63 2.23 -13.54
CA ARG A 375 -3.13 2.47 -14.91
C ARG A 375 -2.12 3.60 -14.94
N ILE A 376 -2.40 4.72 -14.29
CA ILE A 376 -1.47 5.85 -14.18
C ILE A 376 -0.13 5.39 -13.59
N CYS A 377 -0.17 4.67 -12.48
CA CYS A 377 1.03 4.15 -11.82
C CYS A 377 1.80 3.17 -12.73
N ALA A 378 1.11 2.23 -13.36
CA ALA A 378 1.74 1.24 -14.22
C ALA A 378 2.39 1.85 -15.47
N ILE A 379 1.70 2.79 -16.15
CA ILE A 379 2.24 3.50 -17.30
C ILE A 379 3.47 4.35 -16.91
N SER A 380 3.39 5.03 -15.75
CA SER A 380 4.50 5.85 -15.26
C SER A 380 5.73 5.00 -14.92
N ALA A 381 5.52 3.86 -14.26
CA ALA A 381 6.59 2.94 -13.94
C ALA A 381 7.25 2.34 -15.19
N GLU A 382 6.47 1.99 -16.23
CA GLU A 382 7.04 1.56 -17.52
C GLU A 382 7.98 2.61 -18.12
N THR A 383 7.61 3.89 -18.04
CA THR A 383 8.43 4.96 -18.63
C THR A 383 9.75 5.18 -17.91
N SER A 384 9.83 4.79 -16.63
CA SER A 384 11.05 4.89 -15.83
C SER A 384 11.91 3.61 -15.89
N ASN A 385 11.37 2.50 -16.38
CA ASN A 385 12.08 1.22 -16.39
C ASN A 385 13.10 1.12 -17.54
N LYS A 386 14.36 0.89 -17.21
CA LYS A 386 15.46 0.79 -18.18
C LYS A 386 15.28 -0.35 -19.18
N ASN A 387 14.75 -1.48 -18.72
CA ASN A 387 14.54 -2.65 -19.57
C ASN A 387 13.43 -2.39 -20.59
N TYR A 388 12.34 -1.74 -20.16
CA TYR A 388 11.29 -1.29 -21.07
C TYR A 388 11.82 -0.34 -22.16
N LEU A 389 12.58 0.66 -21.77
CA LEU A 389 13.16 1.62 -22.71
C LEU A 389 14.09 0.94 -23.72
N LYS A 390 14.89 -0.04 -23.28
CA LYS A 390 15.76 -0.83 -24.15
C LYS A 390 14.95 -1.70 -25.10
N ALA A 391 13.95 -2.42 -24.61
CA ALA A 391 13.05 -3.26 -25.41
C ALA A 391 12.26 -2.45 -26.44
N LYS A 392 11.76 -1.26 -26.06
CA LYS A 392 11.08 -0.32 -26.95
C LYS A 392 11.97 0.18 -28.08
N LYS A 393 13.25 0.50 -27.80
CA LYS A 393 14.23 0.89 -28.81
C LYS A 393 14.54 -0.26 -29.80
N GLN A 394 14.41 -1.51 -29.37
CA GLN A 394 14.65 -2.70 -30.19
C GLN A 394 13.40 -3.19 -30.94
N ASN A 395 12.25 -2.50 -30.87
CA ASN A 395 10.97 -2.92 -31.43
C ASN A 395 10.58 -4.36 -31.05
N SER A 396 10.88 -4.78 -29.82
CA SER A 396 10.56 -6.11 -29.32
C SER A 396 9.06 -6.33 -29.27
N LYS A 397 8.54 -7.36 -29.97
CA LYS A 397 7.13 -7.74 -29.96
C LYS A 397 6.68 -8.40 -28.65
N GLU A 398 7.62 -8.72 -27.76
CA GLU A 398 7.33 -9.39 -26.47
C GLU A 398 6.58 -8.49 -25.49
N TYR A 399 6.75 -7.18 -25.61
CA TYR A 399 6.21 -6.21 -24.67
C TYR A 399 4.99 -5.50 -25.26
N LYS A 400 3.81 -5.73 -24.65
CA LYS A 400 2.61 -4.95 -24.93
C LYS A 400 2.65 -3.66 -24.14
N ASP A 401 2.41 -2.52 -24.77
CA ASP A 401 2.23 -1.25 -24.06
C ASP A 401 0.95 -1.34 -23.21
N ILE A 402 1.01 -0.90 -21.95
CA ILE A 402 -0.18 -0.90 -21.05
C ILE A 402 -1.33 -0.11 -21.68
N LYS A 403 -1.04 0.96 -22.43
CA LYS A 403 -2.05 1.70 -23.18
C LYS A 403 -2.81 0.86 -24.21
N GLN A 404 -2.23 -0.24 -24.69
CA GLN A 404 -2.89 -1.18 -25.61
C GLN A 404 -3.86 -2.13 -24.89
N LEU A 405 -3.83 -2.19 -23.56
CA LEU A 405 -4.80 -2.93 -22.75
C LEU A 405 -6.09 -2.12 -22.63
N ILE A 406 -6.82 -1.97 -23.73
CA ILE A 406 -8.05 -1.16 -23.79
C ILE A 406 -9.17 -1.83 -22.98
N ASN A 407 -9.28 -3.15 -23.04
CA ASN A 407 -10.27 -3.91 -22.28
C ASN A 407 -9.64 -4.46 -21.00
N CYS A 408 -10.08 -3.92 -19.86
CA CYS A 408 -9.62 -4.31 -18.53
C CYS A 408 -10.54 -5.34 -17.85
N ASN A 409 -11.50 -5.94 -18.56
CA ASN A 409 -12.42 -6.95 -17.99
C ASN A 409 -11.72 -8.25 -17.54
N MET A 410 -10.47 -8.45 -17.95
CA MET A 410 -9.62 -9.55 -17.51
C MET A 410 -9.01 -9.36 -16.12
N LEU A 411 -9.17 -8.19 -15.51
CA LEU A 411 -8.67 -7.90 -14.18
C LEU A 411 -9.67 -8.33 -13.12
N SER A 412 -9.18 -8.68 -11.95
CA SER A 412 -9.98 -9.08 -10.79
C SER A 412 -9.61 -8.25 -9.58
N LEU A 413 -10.58 -8.03 -8.71
CA LEU A 413 -10.33 -7.43 -7.40
C LEU A 413 -9.58 -8.44 -6.51
N PRO A 414 -8.76 -7.98 -5.57
CA PRO A 414 -8.12 -8.87 -4.61
C PRO A 414 -9.17 -9.48 -3.67
N LYS A 415 -8.90 -10.69 -3.18
CA LYS A 415 -9.77 -11.41 -2.23
C LYS A 415 -10.19 -10.50 -1.06
N GLY A 416 -11.45 -10.48 -0.72
CA GLY A 416 -11.99 -9.68 0.38
C GLY A 416 -11.99 -8.17 0.13
N ARG A 417 -11.95 -7.73 -1.12
CA ARG A 417 -12.10 -6.33 -1.53
C ARG A 417 -13.24 -6.21 -2.52
N THR A 418 -14.42 -5.90 -2.02
CA THR A 418 -15.67 -5.86 -2.81
C THR A 418 -15.86 -7.14 -3.63
N ASP A 419 -15.55 -8.25 -3.00
CA ASP A 419 -15.50 -9.56 -3.65
C ASP A 419 -16.91 -10.15 -3.73
N LEU A 420 -17.48 -10.14 -4.92
CA LEU A 420 -18.77 -10.78 -5.20
C LEU A 420 -18.54 -12.29 -5.28
N VAL A 421 -19.04 -13.02 -4.29
CA VAL A 421 -18.89 -14.48 -4.22
C VAL A 421 -19.55 -15.12 -5.43
N LYS A 422 -18.77 -15.94 -6.15
CA LYS A 422 -19.21 -16.60 -7.39
C LYS A 422 -19.73 -18.00 -7.11
N ASN A 423 -20.51 -18.54 -8.07
CA ASN A 423 -21.01 -19.92 -8.08
C ASN A 423 -22.02 -20.24 -6.95
N ILE A 424 -22.70 -19.22 -6.42
CA ILE A 424 -23.81 -19.37 -5.47
C ILE A 424 -25.07 -18.68 -6.01
N ASP A 425 -26.26 -19.19 -5.66
CA ASP A 425 -27.54 -18.57 -6.07
C ASP A 425 -27.97 -17.47 -5.08
N ALA A 426 -27.03 -16.54 -4.81
CA ALA A 426 -27.27 -15.38 -3.96
C ALA A 426 -26.29 -14.25 -4.30
N ASN A 427 -26.66 -13.01 -3.98
CA ASN A 427 -25.76 -11.88 -4.11
C ASN A 427 -25.07 -11.64 -2.77
N VAL A 428 -23.86 -12.15 -2.63
CA VAL A 428 -23.03 -12.00 -1.42
C VAL A 428 -21.76 -11.27 -1.77
N VAL A 429 -21.47 -10.19 -1.06
CA VAL A 429 -20.23 -9.41 -1.19
C VAL A 429 -19.47 -9.46 0.13
N ILE A 430 -18.20 -9.84 0.05
CA ILE A 430 -17.27 -9.84 1.19
C ILE A 430 -16.29 -8.69 1.00
N ASP A 431 -16.13 -7.83 2.03
CA ASP A 431 -15.24 -6.68 1.97
C ASP A 431 -14.56 -6.40 3.32
N TYR A 432 -13.38 -5.84 3.24
CA TYR A 432 -12.55 -5.46 4.39
C TYR A 432 -12.92 -4.08 4.99
N ALA A 433 -13.93 -3.40 4.49
CA ALA A 433 -14.36 -2.10 5.00
C ALA A 433 -14.54 -2.13 6.51
N HIS A 434 -13.86 -1.23 7.23
CA HIS A 434 -13.80 -1.16 8.69
C HIS A 434 -13.69 0.28 9.22
N ASN A 435 -13.95 1.28 8.36
CA ASN A 435 -14.04 2.69 8.75
C ASN A 435 -15.29 3.35 8.14
N PRO A 436 -15.76 4.50 8.69
CA PRO A 436 -17.00 5.15 8.26
C PRO A 436 -17.06 5.49 6.78
N GLU A 437 -15.98 5.99 6.21
CA GLU A 437 -15.92 6.43 4.81
C GLU A 437 -16.07 5.24 3.87
N ALA A 438 -15.31 4.16 4.11
CA ALA A 438 -15.42 2.92 3.34
C ALA A 438 -16.84 2.34 3.43
N PHE A 439 -17.45 2.34 4.63
CA PHE A 439 -18.86 1.93 4.81
C PHE A 439 -19.80 2.79 3.98
N SER A 440 -19.69 4.11 4.07
CA SER A 440 -20.56 5.03 3.36
C SER A 440 -20.52 4.82 1.86
N VAL A 441 -19.33 4.75 1.28
CA VAL A 441 -19.13 4.56 -0.16
C VAL A 441 -19.62 3.19 -0.61
N LEU A 442 -19.17 2.12 0.07
CA LEU A 442 -19.52 0.75 -0.27
C LEU A 442 -21.03 0.50 -0.20
N LEU A 443 -21.69 0.87 0.91
CA LEU A 443 -23.12 0.65 1.07
C LEU A 443 -23.94 1.49 0.08
N THR A 444 -23.56 2.76 -0.11
CA THR A 444 -24.27 3.65 -1.03
C THR A 444 -24.18 3.16 -2.48
N GLU A 445 -23.02 2.76 -2.94
CA GLU A 445 -22.86 2.26 -4.30
C GLU A 445 -23.49 0.89 -4.50
N THR A 446 -23.36 -0.01 -3.50
CA THR A 446 -24.01 -1.33 -3.58
C THR A 446 -25.53 -1.19 -3.61
N LYS A 447 -26.11 -0.29 -2.79
CA LYS A 447 -27.57 -0.03 -2.78
C LYS A 447 -28.12 0.43 -4.13
N ARG A 448 -27.31 1.06 -4.97
CA ARG A 448 -27.74 1.45 -6.33
C ARG A 448 -27.92 0.25 -7.28
N ASN A 449 -27.27 -0.86 -6.96
CA ASN A 449 -27.27 -2.06 -7.82
C ASN A 449 -28.25 -3.15 -7.35
N PHE A 450 -28.73 -3.09 -6.11
CA PHE A 450 -29.62 -4.08 -5.51
C PHE A 450 -30.84 -3.43 -4.86
N LYS A 451 -31.92 -4.20 -4.72
CA LYS A 451 -33.18 -3.70 -4.17
C LYS A 451 -33.02 -3.31 -2.71
N ASP A 452 -32.47 -4.21 -1.90
CA ASP A 452 -32.17 -3.96 -0.49
C ASP A 452 -30.80 -4.55 -0.10
N LEU A 453 -30.30 -4.08 1.05
CA LEU A 453 -29.06 -4.59 1.63
C LEU A 453 -29.33 -5.23 2.98
N VAL A 454 -28.70 -6.36 3.22
CA VAL A 454 -28.51 -6.96 4.53
C VAL A 454 -27.03 -6.84 4.86
N VAL A 455 -26.67 -6.24 5.98
CA VAL A 455 -25.28 -5.96 6.34
C VAL A 455 -24.91 -6.74 7.60
N VAL A 456 -23.87 -7.56 7.54
CA VAL A 456 -23.25 -8.25 8.68
C VAL A 456 -21.90 -7.62 8.94
N PHE A 457 -21.69 -7.03 10.12
CA PHE A 457 -20.41 -6.45 10.49
C PHE A 457 -20.18 -6.38 11.99
N GLY A 458 -18.93 -6.26 12.38
CA GLY A 458 -18.50 -5.97 13.74
C GLY A 458 -17.48 -4.85 13.80
N CYS A 459 -17.03 -4.52 15.00
CA CYS A 459 -15.95 -3.59 15.22
C CYS A 459 -14.84 -4.26 16.03
N GLY A 460 -13.58 -3.99 15.65
CA GLY A 460 -12.42 -4.50 16.40
C GLY A 460 -12.34 -3.92 17.81
N GLY A 461 -11.99 -4.77 18.78
CA GLY A 461 -11.63 -4.35 20.12
C GLY A 461 -10.25 -3.69 20.17
N GLU A 462 -10.00 -2.88 21.20
CA GLU A 462 -8.72 -2.15 21.40
C GLU A 462 -8.29 -1.29 20.20
N ARG A 463 -9.27 -0.80 19.46
CA ARG A 463 -9.11 0.07 18.30
C ARG A 463 -9.89 1.37 18.49
N ASP A 464 -9.82 2.26 17.53
CA ASP A 464 -10.56 3.52 17.55
C ASP A 464 -12.06 3.28 17.83
N LYS A 465 -12.50 3.69 19.04
CA LYS A 465 -13.88 3.55 19.51
C LYS A 465 -14.82 4.59 18.92
N TYR A 466 -14.29 5.74 18.54
CA TYR A 466 -15.08 6.87 18.06
C TYR A 466 -15.76 6.60 16.72
N LYS A 467 -15.20 5.71 15.91
CA LYS A 467 -15.80 5.30 14.63
C LYS A 467 -17.00 4.35 14.77
N ARG A 468 -17.12 3.61 15.88
CA ARG A 468 -18.15 2.57 16.10
C ARG A 468 -19.59 3.10 15.92
N PRO A 469 -20.00 4.20 16.61
CA PRO A 469 -21.36 4.75 16.45
C PRO A 469 -21.65 5.22 15.03
N THR A 470 -20.66 5.84 14.37
CA THR A 470 -20.81 6.36 13.02
C THR A 470 -20.97 5.22 12.00
N MET A 471 -20.22 4.13 12.13
CA MET A 471 -20.35 2.96 11.27
C MET A 471 -21.74 2.32 11.40
N LEU A 472 -22.24 2.12 12.63
CA LEU A 472 -23.58 1.58 12.85
C LEU A 472 -24.66 2.51 12.29
N LYS A 473 -24.52 3.84 12.47
CA LYS A 473 -25.43 4.83 11.91
C LYS A 473 -25.50 4.79 10.39
N ILE A 474 -24.36 4.66 9.72
CA ILE A 474 -24.30 4.54 8.26
C ILE A 474 -25.02 3.26 7.82
N ALA A 475 -24.73 2.14 8.47
CA ALA A 475 -25.36 0.86 8.16
C ALA A 475 -26.89 0.90 8.34
N THR A 476 -27.37 1.40 9.48
CA THR A 476 -28.83 1.47 9.79
C THR A 476 -29.59 2.40 8.86
N ASN A 477 -28.95 3.46 8.36
CA ASN A 477 -29.57 4.42 7.45
C ASN A 477 -29.69 3.90 6.01
N ILE A 478 -28.80 3.00 5.57
CA ILE A 478 -28.73 2.56 4.17
C ILE A 478 -29.28 1.16 3.98
N ALA A 479 -29.01 0.25 4.92
CA ALA A 479 -29.41 -1.14 4.82
C ALA A 479 -30.83 -1.38 5.37
N ALA A 480 -31.57 -2.29 4.75
CA ALA A 480 -32.87 -2.72 5.24
C ALA A 480 -32.75 -3.50 6.57
N LYS A 481 -31.66 -4.24 6.73
CA LYS A 481 -31.34 -5.01 7.95
C LYS A 481 -29.85 -4.97 8.23
N VAL A 482 -29.51 -4.88 9.51
CA VAL A 482 -28.14 -4.86 10.01
C VAL A 482 -27.98 -5.95 11.05
N ILE A 483 -26.98 -6.79 10.94
CA ILE A 483 -26.60 -7.76 11.96
C ILE A 483 -25.25 -7.31 12.53
N PHE A 484 -25.26 -6.86 13.77
CA PHE A 484 -24.05 -6.50 14.48
C PHE A 484 -23.48 -7.76 15.16
N THR A 485 -22.22 -8.07 14.89
CA THR A 485 -21.57 -9.29 15.35
C THR A 485 -20.15 -9.03 15.84
N SER A 486 -19.46 -10.09 16.32
CA SER A 486 -18.05 -9.97 16.67
C SER A 486 -17.16 -9.86 15.41
N ASP A 487 -16.08 -9.13 15.58
CA ASP A 487 -14.91 -9.09 14.70
C ASP A 487 -13.71 -9.66 15.50
N ASN A 488 -12.56 -9.06 15.49
CA ASN A 488 -11.46 -9.34 16.42
C ASN A 488 -11.68 -8.53 17.71
N SER A 489 -12.42 -9.07 18.67
CA SER A 489 -12.73 -8.36 19.92
C SER A 489 -11.53 -8.21 20.86
N ARG A 490 -10.46 -9.01 20.65
CA ARG A 490 -9.26 -9.04 21.50
C ARG A 490 -9.62 -9.20 22.97
N ASP A 491 -9.13 -8.32 23.83
CA ASP A 491 -9.42 -8.35 25.27
C ASP A 491 -10.63 -7.47 25.67
N GLU A 492 -11.39 -6.91 24.67
CA GLU A 492 -12.57 -6.09 24.92
C GLU A 492 -13.86 -6.94 24.80
N ASP A 493 -14.77 -6.80 25.78
CA ASP A 493 -16.05 -7.54 25.79
C ASP A 493 -16.93 -7.09 24.60
N PHE A 494 -17.53 -8.03 23.89
CA PHE A 494 -18.42 -7.78 22.77
C PHE A 494 -19.58 -6.83 23.14
N LYS A 495 -20.13 -6.97 24.36
CA LYS A 495 -21.23 -6.12 24.83
C LYS A 495 -20.80 -4.67 25.00
N ASP A 496 -19.54 -4.43 25.39
CA ASP A 496 -18.99 -3.08 25.51
C ASP A 496 -18.76 -2.48 24.12
N ILE A 497 -18.26 -3.26 23.17
CA ILE A 497 -18.12 -2.84 21.77
C ILE A 497 -19.49 -2.48 21.18
N PHE A 498 -20.53 -3.31 21.42
CA PHE A 498 -21.87 -3.02 20.94
C PHE A 498 -22.49 -1.80 21.64
N ARG A 499 -22.29 -1.65 22.95
CA ARG A 499 -22.76 -0.46 23.70
C ARG A 499 -22.18 0.81 23.11
N ASP A 500 -20.89 0.84 22.80
CA ASP A 500 -20.25 1.99 22.15
C ASP A 500 -20.87 2.24 20.76
N ALA A 501 -21.03 1.20 19.95
CA ALA A 501 -21.59 1.31 18.60
C ALA A 501 -23.06 1.77 18.61
N SER A 502 -23.84 1.31 19.57
CA SER A 502 -25.29 1.62 19.66
C SER A 502 -25.58 3.02 20.21
N ASN A 503 -24.58 3.70 20.77
CA ASN A 503 -24.77 5.00 21.39
C ASN A 503 -25.33 6.04 20.40
N GLY A 504 -26.54 6.53 20.68
CA GLY A 504 -27.21 7.53 19.85
C GLY A 504 -27.80 7.03 18.54
N ASN A 505 -27.84 5.70 18.31
CA ASN A 505 -28.37 5.09 17.09
C ASN A 505 -29.78 4.51 17.25
N ASP A 506 -30.59 4.56 16.18
CA ASP A 506 -31.85 3.82 16.09
C ASP A 506 -31.57 2.34 15.76
N LEU A 507 -32.05 1.44 16.60
CA LEU A 507 -31.79 0.00 16.52
C LEU A 507 -32.94 -0.81 15.93
N LYS A 508 -33.95 -0.16 15.33
CA LYS A 508 -35.17 -0.87 14.84
C LYS A 508 -34.90 -1.95 13.81
N ASN A 509 -33.87 -1.79 12.98
CA ASN A 509 -33.47 -2.75 11.95
C ASN A 509 -32.17 -3.48 12.31
N VAL A 510 -31.75 -3.45 13.59
CA VAL A 510 -30.51 -4.06 14.07
C VAL A 510 -30.80 -5.36 14.80
N PHE A 511 -30.13 -6.41 14.40
CA PHE A 511 -30.04 -7.70 15.08
C PHE A 511 -28.66 -7.80 15.72
N VAL A 512 -28.58 -8.32 16.94
CA VAL A 512 -27.31 -8.48 17.66
C VAL A 512 -27.05 -9.95 17.87
N ILE A 513 -26.04 -10.48 17.18
CA ILE A 513 -25.65 -11.90 17.23
C ILE A 513 -24.13 -11.93 17.40
N GLU A 514 -23.67 -12.32 18.59
CA GLU A 514 -22.26 -12.29 18.93
C GLU A 514 -21.43 -13.26 18.08
N ASP A 515 -21.90 -14.50 17.92
CA ASP A 515 -21.24 -15.49 17.07
C ASP A 515 -21.31 -15.07 15.59
N ARG A 516 -20.14 -14.86 14.98
CA ARG A 516 -20.06 -14.37 13.60
C ARG A 516 -20.57 -15.38 12.58
N LYS A 517 -20.38 -16.68 12.82
CA LYS A 517 -20.91 -17.74 11.94
C LYS A 517 -22.44 -17.72 11.96
N GLU A 518 -23.04 -17.67 13.14
CA GLU A 518 -24.50 -17.56 13.30
C GLU A 518 -25.03 -16.26 12.67
N ALA A 519 -24.31 -15.14 12.82
CA ALA A 519 -24.67 -13.87 12.22
C ALA A 519 -24.70 -13.93 10.69
N ILE A 520 -23.72 -14.57 10.07
CA ILE A 520 -23.68 -14.79 8.62
C ILE A 520 -24.82 -15.69 8.16
N ILE A 521 -25.08 -16.81 8.87
CA ILE A 521 -26.20 -17.71 8.58
C ILE A 521 -27.53 -16.96 8.63
N GLU A 522 -27.73 -16.14 9.64
CA GLU A 522 -28.94 -15.33 9.75
C GLU A 522 -29.02 -14.27 8.64
N GLY A 523 -27.89 -13.65 8.28
CA GLY A 523 -27.79 -12.75 7.14
C GLY A 523 -28.25 -13.39 5.83
N CYS A 524 -27.81 -14.62 5.55
CA CYS A 524 -28.25 -15.38 4.38
C CYS A 524 -29.75 -15.64 4.38
N LYS A 525 -30.35 -16.00 5.53
CA LYS A 525 -31.81 -16.23 5.65
C LYS A 525 -32.61 -14.96 5.43
N LEU A 526 -32.09 -13.82 5.84
CA LEU A 526 -32.77 -12.52 5.74
C LEU A 526 -32.64 -11.89 4.34
N THR A 527 -31.71 -12.35 3.52
CA THR A 527 -31.43 -11.82 2.18
C THR A 527 -32.35 -12.47 1.15
N ARG A 528 -33.06 -11.65 0.39
CA ARG A 528 -33.96 -12.10 -0.70
C ARG A 528 -33.18 -12.14 -2.00
N LYS A 529 -33.79 -12.73 -3.04
CA LYS A 529 -33.15 -12.92 -4.36
C LYS A 529 -32.60 -11.65 -5.01
N ASP A 530 -33.31 -10.51 -4.87
CA ASP A 530 -32.93 -9.24 -5.48
C ASP A 530 -32.15 -8.33 -4.52
N ASP A 531 -31.91 -8.80 -3.28
CA ASP A 531 -31.14 -8.10 -2.25
C ASP A 531 -29.66 -8.53 -2.33
N CYS A 532 -28.80 -7.81 -1.61
CA CYS A 532 -27.41 -8.16 -1.45
C CYS A 532 -27.04 -8.32 0.03
N LEU A 533 -26.37 -9.40 0.37
CA LEU A 533 -25.72 -9.60 1.65
C LEU A 533 -24.31 -9.02 1.60
N LEU A 534 -24.01 -8.07 2.47
CA LEU A 534 -22.68 -7.51 2.67
C LEU A 534 -22.10 -8.05 3.97
N ILE A 535 -20.97 -8.75 3.90
CA ILE A 535 -20.20 -9.24 5.06
C ILE A 535 -18.94 -8.41 5.15
N LEU A 536 -18.84 -7.57 6.20
CA LEU A 536 -17.83 -6.52 6.29
C LEU A 536 -16.92 -6.66 7.50
N GLY A 537 -15.71 -6.10 7.38
CA GLY A 537 -14.71 -5.98 8.43
C GLY A 537 -13.51 -6.89 8.21
N LYS A 538 -13.73 -8.20 8.05
CA LYS A 538 -12.64 -9.19 7.93
C LYS A 538 -12.10 -9.36 6.51
N GLY A 539 -12.95 -9.26 5.50
CA GLY A 539 -12.53 -9.42 4.11
C GLY A 539 -11.79 -10.74 3.86
N HIS A 540 -10.48 -10.69 3.61
CA HIS A 540 -9.61 -11.85 3.34
C HIS A 540 -9.06 -12.53 4.60
N GLU A 541 -9.28 -11.97 5.80
CA GLU A 541 -8.75 -12.54 7.05
C GLU A 541 -9.31 -13.94 7.31
N GLU A 542 -8.46 -14.84 7.77
CA GLU A 542 -8.78 -16.24 8.08
C GLU A 542 -8.59 -16.54 9.57
N THR A 543 -8.57 -15.52 10.41
CA THR A 543 -8.42 -15.66 11.85
C THR A 543 -9.40 -14.77 12.60
N GLN A 544 -9.79 -15.18 13.81
CA GLN A 544 -10.54 -14.36 14.76
C GLN A 544 -9.83 -14.38 16.11
N GLU A 545 -9.64 -13.19 16.70
CA GLU A 545 -8.97 -13.02 17.99
C GLU A 545 -9.99 -12.62 19.07
N VAL A 546 -10.09 -13.43 20.12
CA VAL A 546 -10.99 -13.22 21.26
C VAL A 546 -10.24 -13.59 22.54
N ASN A 547 -10.15 -12.68 23.52
CA ASN A 547 -9.46 -12.88 24.80
C ASN A 547 -8.03 -13.42 24.62
N GLY A 548 -7.27 -12.82 23.72
CA GLY A 548 -5.89 -13.22 23.40
C GLY A 548 -5.76 -14.56 22.67
N ASN A 549 -6.86 -15.27 22.42
CA ASN A 549 -6.86 -16.51 21.66
C ASN A 549 -7.15 -16.24 20.19
N VAL A 550 -6.25 -16.69 19.32
CA VAL A 550 -6.42 -16.63 17.87
C VAL A 550 -6.92 -17.97 17.37
N SER A 551 -8.08 -17.98 16.76
CA SER A 551 -8.68 -19.16 16.14
C SER A 551 -8.83 -18.97 14.63
N TYR A 552 -8.87 -20.07 13.90
CA TYR A 552 -9.17 -20.03 12.47
C TYR A 552 -10.66 -19.68 12.25
N PHE A 553 -10.94 -18.72 11.36
CA PHE A 553 -12.28 -18.33 10.97
C PHE A 553 -12.24 -17.60 9.59
N SER A 554 -13.09 -18.03 8.67
CA SER A 554 -13.18 -17.42 7.33
C SER A 554 -14.63 -17.15 6.94
N ASP A 555 -14.95 -15.90 6.61
CA ASP A 555 -16.27 -15.52 6.08
C ASP A 555 -16.61 -16.31 4.81
N TYR A 556 -15.62 -16.60 3.96
CA TYR A 556 -15.78 -17.38 2.73
C TYR A 556 -16.18 -18.83 2.99
N GLU A 557 -15.56 -19.47 3.98
CA GLU A 557 -15.91 -20.86 4.31
C GLU A 557 -17.33 -20.97 4.83
N VAL A 558 -17.76 -20.05 5.68
CA VAL A 558 -19.13 -20.02 6.17
C VAL A 558 -20.13 -19.90 5.02
N ILE A 559 -19.87 -19.02 4.04
CA ILE A 559 -20.73 -18.88 2.86
C ILE A 559 -20.70 -20.15 2.00
N ASN A 560 -19.54 -20.75 1.79
CA ASN A 560 -19.43 -22.01 1.04
C ASN A 560 -20.15 -23.16 1.73
N GLU A 561 -20.12 -23.27 3.06
CA GLU A 561 -20.87 -24.28 3.81
C GLU A 561 -22.40 -24.12 3.67
N ILE A 562 -22.90 -22.90 3.48
CA ILE A 562 -24.34 -22.62 3.38
C ILE A 562 -24.87 -22.94 1.97
N TYR A 563 -24.10 -22.67 0.93
CA TYR A 563 -24.57 -22.75 -0.46
C TYR A 563 -24.07 -23.98 -1.23
N ASN A 564 -23.15 -24.79 -0.67
CA ASN A 564 -22.71 -26.09 -1.18
C ASN A 564 -23.31 -27.25 -0.36
#